data_12e0dcc593b6e5e46dff96b8f1485491
#
_entry.id   12e0dcc593b6e5e46dff96b8f1485491
#
_cell.length_a   1.000
_cell.length_b   1.000
_cell.length_c   1.000
_cell.angle_alpha   90.00
_cell.angle_beta   90.00
_cell.angle_gamma   90.00
#
_symmetry.space_group_name_H-M   'P 1'
#
loop_
_entity.id
_entity.type
_entity.pdbx_description
1 polymer ?
#
loop_
_entity_poly.entity_id
_entity_poly.type
_entity_poly.pdbx_seq_one_letter_code
_entity_poly.pdbx_strand_id
1 'polypeptide(L)'
;MDNLSEALEKLKLASTDSATDSVESCLDCLLKALVNNNTEASVKIQEMGILPLLPTLLNPQSSCTPKVANIIAEMAKNEFMRSPCVEAGLIPPLIQLLNSTDQEVLLQTGRALGNICYDSHSLQAQLINMGVIPTLVKLLGVHSHNTALTEMCLIAFGNLAELESSKEQFASTNIAEELVRLFQKQSEHEKKEMIFEVLAPLAENDVIKLQLVEAGLVECLLEVVGQTVDGEREEDIAQLKTASDLMVLLLLGDESMQKLFEGGKGSVFQRVLSWIPSHNHQLQLAGALAIANFARNDGNCIHMVDTGIVQKLLELLDRHVEEGNVTVQHAALSALRNLAIPVVNKSKMLSAGVADVVLKFLQSEMPPVQFKLLGTLRMLIDTQAEAADQLGTNGKLVERLVEWCEAKDHAGVMGESNRLLSALIRHSKSKEVVKTVIQGGGVKHLVTMATSEHMIMQNEALVALGLIAALDLVAAEKDFVGAHLVSVLHKLLSDERSAPEIKYNSMILICAVMGSEPLHKEVQSLAFIDVVSKLRAHENKTVSHQASLTEQRLTAQS
;
A
#
# COMPACT_ATOMS: atom_id res chain seq x y z
N MET A 1 -30.55 45.42 0.11
CA MET A 1 -31.24 44.55 -0.85
C MET A 1 -31.69 45.30 -2.09
N ASP A 2 -32.36 46.42 -1.96
CA ASP A 2 -32.80 47.21 -3.11
C ASP A 2 -31.64 47.65 -4.02
N ASN A 3 -30.48 47.98 -3.43
CA ASN A 3 -29.28 48.36 -4.18
C ASN A 3 -28.70 47.20 -5.03
N LEU A 4 -28.84 45.95 -4.59
CA LEU A 4 -28.35 44.79 -5.33
C LEU A 4 -29.21 44.56 -6.59
N SER A 5 -30.55 44.61 -6.45
CA SER A 5 -31.47 44.44 -7.58
C SER A 5 -31.25 45.50 -8.65
N GLU A 6 -31.05 46.74 -8.24
CA GLU A 6 -30.75 47.85 -9.12
C GLU A 6 -29.41 47.67 -9.85
N ALA A 7 -28.39 47.23 -9.12
CA ALA A 7 -27.06 46.93 -9.69
C ALA A 7 -27.12 45.80 -10.73
N LEU A 8 -27.89 44.74 -10.46
CA LEU A 8 -28.08 43.63 -11.39
C LEU A 8 -28.80 44.03 -12.66
N GLU A 9 -29.85 44.87 -12.55
CA GLU A 9 -30.54 45.40 -13.72
C GLU A 9 -29.64 46.29 -14.56
N LYS A 10 -28.86 47.17 -13.93
CA LYS A 10 -27.86 48.01 -14.62
C LYS A 10 -26.82 47.19 -15.32
N LEU A 11 -26.34 46.10 -14.71
CA LEU A 11 -25.36 45.19 -15.32
C LEU A 11 -25.95 44.51 -16.56
N LYS A 12 -27.20 44.12 -16.52
CA LYS A 12 -27.92 43.54 -17.65
C LYS A 12 -28.02 44.52 -18.84
N LEU A 13 -28.28 45.77 -18.56
CA LEU A 13 -28.36 46.82 -19.58
C LEU A 13 -26.95 47.23 -20.08
N ALA A 14 -25.96 47.28 -19.22
CA ALA A 14 -24.61 47.69 -19.55
C ALA A 14 -23.84 46.64 -20.36
N SER A 15 -24.24 45.37 -20.34
CA SER A 15 -23.64 44.32 -21.18
C SER A 15 -23.96 44.53 -22.69
N THR A 16 -24.96 45.36 -22.99
CA THR A 16 -25.34 45.75 -24.36
C THR A 16 -24.72 47.08 -24.80
N ASP A 17 -24.25 47.93 -23.87
CA ASP A 17 -23.61 49.21 -24.11
C ASP A 17 -22.23 49.26 -23.42
N SER A 18 -21.23 49.80 -24.11
CA SER A 18 -19.81 49.82 -23.77
C SER A 18 -19.39 50.81 -22.65
N ALA A 19 -20.25 51.08 -21.66
CA ALA A 19 -19.93 51.96 -20.53
C ALA A 19 -19.22 51.21 -19.39
N THR A 20 -17.89 51.19 -19.41
CA THR A 20 -17.06 50.48 -18.44
C THR A 20 -17.18 50.93 -16.99
N ASP A 21 -17.41 52.23 -16.74
CA ASP A 21 -17.51 52.78 -15.37
C ASP A 21 -18.77 52.30 -14.61
N SER A 22 -19.89 52.14 -15.31
CA SER A 22 -21.11 51.63 -14.68
C SER A 22 -21.07 50.14 -14.41
N VAL A 23 -20.34 49.38 -15.25
CA VAL A 23 -20.13 47.93 -15.04
C VAL A 23 -19.28 47.68 -13.78
N GLU A 24 -18.20 48.43 -13.63
CA GLU A 24 -17.29 48.29 -12.47
C GLU A 24 -18.03 48.60 -11.16
N SER A 25 -18.84 49.67 -11.10
CA SER A 25 -19.64 50.02 -9.94
C SER A 25 -20.66 48.93 -9.58
N CYS A 26 -21.30 48.32 -10.60
CA CYS A 26 -22.24 47.20 -10.39
C CYS A 26 -21.54 45.96 -9.86
N LEU A 27 -20.35 45.64 -10.37
CA LEU A 27 -19.54 44.50 -9.91
C LEU A 27 -19.11 44.67 -8.46
N ASP A 28 -18.70 45.89 -8.06
CA ASP A 28 -18.33 46.19 -6.68
C ASP A 28 -19.52 46.01 -5.73
N CYS A 29 -20.71 46.41 -6.15
CA CYS A 29 -21.96 46.22 -5.40
C CYS A 29 -22.28 44.73 -5.22
N LEU A 30 -22.11 43.92 -6.29
CA LEU A 30 -22.29 42.45 -6.25
C LEU A 30 -21.32 41.78 -5.29
N LEU A 31 -20.05 42.13 -5.36
CA LEU A 31 -19.04 41.58 -4.46
C LEU A 31 -19.33 41.88 -3.01
N LYS A 32 -19.72 43.11 -2.71
CA LYS A 32 -20.09 43.54 -1.36
C LYS A 32 -21.28 42.76 -0.83
N ALA A 33 -22.31 42.55 -1.68
CA ALA A 33 -23.46 41.77 -1.32
C ALA A 33 -23.16 40.30 -1.05
N LEU A 34 -22.26 39.69 -1.88
CA LEU A 34 -21.83 38.30 -1.71
C LEU A 34 -21.03 38.11 -0.43
N VAL A 35 -20.19 39.07 -0.08
CA VAL A 35 -19.37 39.02 1.17
C VAL A 35 -20.29 39.13 2.39
N ASN A 36 -21.31 39.99 2.34
CA ASN A 36 -22.21 40.21 3.47
C ASN A 36 -23.23 39.08 3.68
N ASN A 37 -23.87 38.60 2.61
CA ASN A 37 -24.82 37.49 2.66
C ASN A 37 -24.76 36.70 1.35
N ASN A 38 -23.86 35.74 1.29
CA ASN A 38 -23.58 34.98 0.07
C ASN A 38 -24.80 34.24 -0.48
N THR A 39 -25.55 33.55 0.38
CA THR A 39 -26.67 32.72 -0.03
C THR A 39 -27.76 33.56 -0.68
N GLU A 40 -28.16 34.65 -0.06
CA GLU A 40 -29.21 35.54 -0.55
C GLU A 40 -28.81 36.24 -1.83
N ALA A 41 -27.59 36.75 -1.90
CA ALA A 41 -27.07 37.42 -3.09
C ALA A 41 -26.93 36.42 -4.27
N SER A 42 -26.50 35.21 -4.02
CA SER A 42 -26.36 34.15 -5.03
C SER A 42 -27.73 33.77 -5.63
N VAL A 43 -28.72 33.57 -4.79
CA VAL A 43 -30.11 33.29 -5.24
C VAL A 43 -30.63 34.42 -6.15
N LYS A 44 -30.41 35.65 -5.76
CA LYS A 44 -30.86 36.81 -6.51
C LYS A 44 -30.16 36.94 -7.86
N ILE A 45 -28.87 36.70 -7.91
CA ILE A 45 -28.08 36.68 -9.14
C ILE A 45 -28.60 35.61 -10.10
N GLN A 46 -28.92 34.43 -9.60
CA GLN A 46 -29.48 33.34 -10.40
C GLN A 46 -30.88 33.68 -10.92
N GLU A 47 -31.77 34.19 -10.05
CA GLU A 47 -33.15 34.54 -10.41
C GLU A 47 -33.23 35.64 -11.48
N MET A 48 -32.31 36.60 -11.45
CA MET A 48 -32.27 37.69 -12.41
C MET A 48 -31.55 37.35 -13.72
N GLY A 49 -31.07 36.13 -13.89
CA GLY A 49 -30.44 35.66 -15.14
C GLY A 49 -29.10 36.29 -15.46
N ILE A 50 -28.31 36.61 -14.44
CA ILE A 50 -26.98 37.23 -14.59
C ILE A 50 -25.91 36.21 -14.99
N LEU A 51 -26.02 34.93 -14.59
CA LEU A 51 -25.01 33.89 -14.88
C LEU A 51 -24.67 33.81 -16.38
N PRO A 52 -25.63 33.78 -17.32
CA PRO A 52 -25.30 33.71 -18.74
C PRO A 52 -24.52 34.91 -19.28
N LEU A 53 -24.51 36.03 -18.58
CA LEU A 53 -23.76 37.23 -18.97
C LEU A 53 -22.29 37.16 -18.54
N LEU A 54 -21.96 36.40 -17.53
CA LEU A 54 -20.63 36.34 -16.93
C LEU A 54 -19.54 35.84 -17.90
N PRO A 55 -19.78 34.83 -18.77
CA PRO A 55 -18.74 34.39 -19.72
C PRO A 55 -18.25 35.51 -20.64
N THR A 56 -19.12 36.40 -21.09
CA THR A 56 -18.74 37.54 -21.95
C THR A 56 -18.00 38.63 -21.16
N LEU A 57 -18.25 38.75 -19.87
CA LEU A 57 -17.58 39.70 -18.98
C LEU A 57 -16.17 39.21 -18.58
N LEU A 58 -15.86 37.94 -18.78
CA LEU A 58 -14.52 37.35 -18.55
C LEU A 58 -13.59 37.64 -19.74
N ASN A 59 -13.57 38.86 -20.21
CA ASN A 59 -12.71 39.27 -21.32
C ASN A 59 -11.28 39.54 -20.83
N PRO A 60 -10.25 38.86 -21.38
CA PRO A 60 -8.84 39.06 -20.96
C PRO A 60 -8.36 40.51 -21.08
N GLN A 61 -8.98 41.29 -21.94
CA GLN A 61 -8.61 42.68 -22.22
C GLN A 61 -9.28 43.70 -21.28
N SER A 62 -10.26 43.25 -20.47
CA SER A 62 -11.03 44.15 -19.59
C SER A 62 -10.37 44.31 -18.22
N SER A 63 -10.37 45.56 -17.71
CA SER A 63 -9.93 45.83 -16.34
C SER A 63 -10.87 45.26 -15.27
N CYS A 64 -12.08 44.87 -15.64
CA CYS A 64 -13.09 44.30 -14.75
C CYS A 64 -12.95 42.79 -14.56
N THR A 65 -12.14 42.13 -15.37
CA THR A 65 -11.99 40.67 -15.34
C THR A 65 -11.65 40.10 -13.96
N PRO A 66 -10.73 40.68 -13.17
CA PRO A 66 -10.44 40.18 -11.81
C PRO A 66 -11.69 40.21 -10.91
N LYS A 67 -12.50 41.23 -11.02
CA LYS A 67 -13.74 41.37 -10.23
C LYS A 67 -14.79 40.35 -10.62
N VAL A 68 -14.94 40.09 -11.92
CA VAL A 68 -15.86 39.06 -12.43
C VAL A 68 -15.47 37.68 -11.94
N ALA A 69 -14.18 37.35 -12.05
CA ALA A 69 -13.65 36.08 -11.55
C ALA A 69 -13.84 35.94 -10.04
N ASN A 70 -13.62 37.02 -9.28
CA ASN A 70 -13.85 37.04 -7.85
C ASN A 70 -15.34 36.80 -7.49
N ILE A 71 -16.26 37.41 -8.23
CA ILE A 71 -17.70 37.19 -8.07
C ILE A 71 -18.03 35.69 -8.25
N ILE A 72 -17.52 35.10 -9.31
CA ILE A 72 -17.73 33.66 -9.58
C ILE A 72 -17.16 32.82 -8.44
N ALA A 73 -15.96 33.12 -7.97
CA ALA A 73 -15.32 32.43 -6.86
C ALA A 73 -16.17 32.50 -5.58
N GLU A 74 -16.69 33.69 -5.26
CA GLU A 74 -17.54 33.87 -4.07
C GLU A 74 -18.88 33.14 -4.18
N MET A 75 -19.54 33.18 -5.36
CA MET A 75 -20.76 32.41 -5.60
C MET A 75 -20.56 30.93 -5.46
N ALA A 76 -19.48 30.41 -6.03
CA ALA A 76 -19.19 28.97 -6.06
C ALA A 76 -18.79 28.39 -4.70
N LYS A 77 -18.64 29.21 -3.66
CA LYS A 77 -18.57 28.74 -2.27
C LYS A 77 -19.85 28.05 -1.85
N ASN A 78 -20.98 28.43 -2.42
CA ASN A 78 -22.26 27.74 -2.21
C ASN A 78 -22.39 26.54 -3.15
N GLU A 79 -22.63 25.39 -2.59
CA GLU A 79 -22.77 24.14 -3.36
C GLU A 79 -23.84 24.25 -4.46
N PHE A 80 -25.01 24.86 -4.14
CA PHE A 80 -26.11 24.98 -5.09
C PHE A 80 -25.79 25.87 -6.30
N MET A 81 -24.76 26.71 -6.23
CA MET A 81 -24.35 27.59 -7.33
C MET A 81 -23.31 26.93 -8.28
N ARG A 82 -22.72 25.82 -7.90
CA ARG A 82 -21.67 25.18 -8.69
C ARG A 82 -22.20 24.63 -10.02
N SER A 83 -23.29 23.87 -9.98
CA SER A 83 -23.94 23.34 -11.18
C SER A 83 -24.43 24.45 -12.12
N PRO A 84 -25.17 25.50 -11.65
CA PRO A 84 -25.51 26.62 -12.50
C PRO A 84 -24.34 27.34 -13.15
N CYS A 85 -23.20 27.46 -12.46
CA CYS A 85 -21.96 28.01 -13.05
C CYS A 85 -21.44 27.16 -14.20
N VAL A 86 -21.47 25.86 -14.07
CA VAL A 86 -21.06 24.92 -15.12
C VAL A 86 -22.01 25.04 -16.33
N GLU A 87 -23.30 25.03 -16.08
CA GLU A 87 -24.34 25.18 -17.12
C GLU A 87 -24.23 26.49 -17.88
N ALA A 88 -23.82 27.56 -17.21
CA ALA A 88 -23.61 28.88 -17.84
C ALA A 88 -22.36 28.92 -18.72
N GLY A 89 -21.55 27.87 -18.76
CA GLY A 89 -20.37 27.78 -19.61
C GLY A 89 -19.17 28.57 -19.09
N LEU A 90 -19.01 28.67 -17.77
CA LEU A 90 -17.93 29.46 -17.15
C LEU A 90 -16.57 28.78 -17.15
N ILE A 91 -16.51 27.45 -17.24
CA ILE A 91 -15.23 26.71 -17.12
C ILE A 91 -14.26 27.04 -18.28
N PRO A 92 -14.65 26.94 -19.56
CA PRO A 92 -13.71 27.22 -20.66
C PRO A 92 -13.08 28.63 -20.62
N PRO A 93 -13.85 29.73 -20.45
CA PRO A 93 -13.23 31.06 -20.37
C PRO A 93 -12.35 31.24 -19.13
N LEU A 94 -12.69 30.63 -18.00
CA LEU A 94 -11.83 30.66 -16.81
C LEU A 94 -10.50 29.95 -17.05
N ILE A 95 -10.50 28.80 -17.71
CA ILE A 95 -9.26 28.09 -18.05
C ILE A 95 -8.36 28.94 -18.94
N GLN A 96 -8.91 29.64 -19.93
CA GLN A 96 -8.14 30.52 -20.80
C GLN A 96 -7.52 31.69 -20.02
N LEU A 97 -8.17 32.19 -18.99
CA LEU A 97 -7.64 33.26 -18.14
C LEU A 97 -6.41 32.82 -17.32
N LEU A 98 -6.16 31.52 -17.17
CA LEU A 98 -4.95 31.03 -16.53
C LEU A 98 -3.68 31.35 -17.35
N ASN A 99 -3.82 31.80 -18.59
CA ASN A 99 -2.72 32.28 -19.41
C ASN A 99 -2.45 33.78 -19.24
N SER A 100 -3.19 34.48 -18.39
CA SER A 100 -3.02 35.89 -18.11
C SER A 100 -1.68 36.19 -17.45
N THR A 101 -1.17 37.40 -17.66
CA THR A 101 0.00 37.93 -16.96
C THR A 101 -0.37 38.72 -15.71
N ASP A 102 -1.64 39.06 -15.54
CA ASP A 102 -2.15 39.78 -14.38
C ASP A 102 -2.34 38.81 -13.20
N GLN A 103 -1.60 39.03 -12.13
CA GLN A 103 -1.58 38.12 -10.97
C GLN A 103 -2.91 38.09 -10.24
N GLU A 104 -3.66 39.20 -10.22
CA GLU A 104 -4.99 39.23 -9.60
C GLU A 104 -6.01 38.43 -10.42
N VAL A 105 -5.95 38.51 -11.74
CA VAL A 105 -6.76 37.68 -12.63
C VAL A 105 -6.46 36.19 -12.39
N LEU A 106 -5.20 35.82 -12.30
CA LEU A 106 -4.78 34.44 -12.05
C LEU A 106 -5.31 33.91 -10.72
N LEU A 107 -5.19 34.72 -9.67
CA LEU A 107 -5.65 34.34 -8.33
C LEU A 107 -7.15 34.08 -8.29
N GLN A 108 -7.93 35.04 -8.78
CA GLN A 108 -9.37 34.94 -8.74
C GLN A 108 -9.91 33.85 -9.66
N THR A 109 -9.28 33.65 -10.81
CA THR A 109 -9.60 32.58 -11.75
C THR A 109 -9.35 31.20 -11.13
N GLY A 110 -8.21 31.04 -10.48
CA GLY A 110 -7.87 29.79 -9.79
C GLY A 110 -8.82 29.46 -8.66
N ARG A 111 -9.18 30.47 -7.88
CA ARG A 111 -10.19 30.34 -6.81
C ARG A 111 -11.56 29.94 -7.38
N ALA A 112 -11.98 30.59 -8.47
CA ALA A 112 -13.26 30.28 -9.12
C ALA A 112 -13.32 28.84 -9.61
N LEU A 113 -12.29 28.38 -10.34
CA LEU A 113 -12.20 27.01 -10.83
C LEU A 113 -12.18 26.00 -9.68
N GLY A 114 -11.39 26.28 -8.65
CA GLY A 114 -11.30 25.42 -7.47
C GLY A 114 -12.63 25.26 -6.75
N ASN A 115 -13.37 26.34 -6.59
CA ASN A 115 -14.66 26.33 -5.90
C ASN A 115 -15.75 25.65 -6.75
N ILE A 116 -15.81 25.91 -8.06
CA ILE A 116 -16.77 25.26 -8.97
C ILE A 116 -16.57 23.75 -9.00
N CYS A 117 -15.32 23.30 -9.04
CA CYS A 117 -14.98 21.88 -9.17
C CYS A 117 -14.76 21.19 -7.82
N TYR A 118 -14.99 21.90 -6.71
CA TYR A 118 -14.80 21.34 -5.37
C TYR A 118 -15.66 20.09 -5.17
N ASP A 119 -15.04 19.04 -4.66
CA ASP A 119 -15.66 17.74 -4.37
C ASP A 119 -16.37 17.10 -5.59
N SER A 120 -15.92 17.44 -6.81
CA SER A 120 -16.45 16.85 -8.04
C SER A 120 -15.34 16.22 -8.86
N HIS A 121 -15.19 14.90 -8.73
CA HIS A 121 -14.19 14.15 -9.50
C HIS A 121 -14.39 14.27 -11.02
N SER A 122 -15.65 14.32 -11.46
CA SER A 122 -16.00 14.48 -12.87
C SER A 122 -15.48 15.80 -13.45
N LEU A 123 -15.72 16.91 -12.74
CA LEU A 123 -15.26 18.24 -13.17
C LEU A 123 -13.75 18.36 -13.09
N GLN A 124 -13.15 17.81 -12.03
CA GLN A 124 -11.69 17.79 -11.88
C GLN A 124 -11.02 16.99 -13.01
N ALA A 125 -11.61 15.86 -13.41
CA ALA A 125 -11.12 15.09 -14.56
C ALA A 125 -11.20 15.88 -15.87
N GLN A 126 -12.26 16.68 -16.06
CA GLN A 126 -12.37 17.58 -17.21
C GLN A 126 -11.28 18.64 -17.22
N LEU A 127 -10.99 19.24 -16.06
CA LEU A 127 -9.88 20.20 -15.94
C LEU A 127 -8.53 19.57 -16.31
N ILE A 128 -8.29 18.36 -15.84
CA ILE A 128 -7.06 17.62 -16.17
C ILE A 128 -6.98 17.39 -17.69
N ASN A 129 -8.06 16.96 -18.32
CA ASN A 129 -8.11 16.74 -19.78
C ASN A 129 -7.91 18.03 -20.58
N MET A 130 -8.27 19.18 -20.02
CA MET A 130 -8.08 20.50 -20.65
C MET A 130 -6.67 21.07 -20.43
N GLY A 131 -5.77 20.32 -19.80
CA GLY A 131 -4.37 20.72 -19.65
C GLY A 131 -4.10 21.72 -18.52
N VAL A 132 -4.93 21.74 -17.49
CA VAL A 132 -4.78 22.69 -16.37
C VAL A 132 -3.51 22.44 -15.55
N ILE A 133 -3.04 21.20 -15.45
CA ILE A 133 -1.88 20.84 -14.61
C ILE A 133 -0.58 21.49 -15.11
N PRO A 134 -0.17 21.33 -16.38
CA PRO A 134 1.04 22.02 -16.87
C PRO A 134 0.97 23.53 -16.71
N THR A 135 -0.20 24.11 -16.92
CA THR A 135 -0.41 25.56 -16.80
C THR A 135 -0.19 26.03 -15.35
N LEU A 136 -0.78 25.33 -14.38
CA LEU A 136 -0.64 25.66 -12.96
C LEU A 136 0.79 25.45 -12.45
N VAL A 137 1.47 24.42 -12.92
CA VAL A 137 2.89 24.18 -12.55
C VAL A 137 3.77 25.33 -13.07
N LYS A 138 3.53 25.79 -14.28
CA LYS A 138 4.23 26.95 -14.84
C LYS A 138 3.97 28.22 -14.03
N LEU A 139 2.71 28.45 -13.62
CA LEU A 139 2.34 29.59 -12.77
C LEU A 139 3.06 29.55 -11.43
N LEU A 140 3.16 28.40 -10.82
CA LEU A 140 3.90 28.22 -9.56
C LEU A 140 5.36 28.64 -9.71
N GLY A 141 6.01 28.23 -10.79
CA GLY A 141 7.41 28.57 -11.07
C GLY A 141 7.62 30.05 -11.34
N VAL A 142 6.75 30.66 -12.13
CA VAL A 142 6.87 32.07 -12.54
C VAL A 142 6.52 33.03 -11.39
N HIS A 143 5.51 32.70 -10.59
CA HIS A 143 4.97 33.56 -9.54
C HIS A 143 5.28 33.07 -8.12
N SER A 144 6.38 32.37 -7.91
CA SER A 144 6.76 31.79 -6.62
C SER A 144 6.91 32.80 -5.48
N HIS A 145 7.11 34.06 -5.81
CA HIS A 145 7.21 35.18 -4.85
C HIS A 145 5.84 35.71 -4.40
N ASN A 146 4.77 35.39 -5.12
CA ASN A 146 3.41 35.80 -4.74
C ASN A 146 2.79 34.72 -3.85
N THR A 147 2.68 35.00 -2.57
CA THR A 147 2.17 34.06 -1.56
C THR A 147 0.76 33.56 -1.86
N ALA A 148 -0.15 34.47 -2.25
CA ALA A 148 -1.54 34.11 -2.53
C ALA A 148 -1.67 33.19 -3.75
N LEU A 149 -0.91 33.45 -4.83
CA LEU A 149 -0.89 32.58 -6.01
C LEU A 149 -0.30 31.21 -5.69
N THR A 150 0.77 31.20 -4.92
CA THR A 150 1.43 29.96 -4.49
C THR A 150 0.46 29.08 -3.70
N GLU A 151 -0.24 29.66 -2.74
CA GLU A 151 -1.23 28.93 -1.94
C GLU A 151 -2.39 28.41 -2.81
N MET A 152 -2.87 29.20 -3.74
CA MET A 152 -3.91 28.79 -4.68
C MET A 152 -3.46 27.58 -5.52
N CYS A 153 -2.24 27.61 -6.05
CA CYS A 153 -1.67 26.49 -6.82
C CYS A 153 -1.54 25.23 -5.95
N LEU A 154 -1.05 25.37 -4.72
CA LEU A 154 -0.87 24.23 -3.81
C LEU A 154 -2.21 23.58 -3.46
N ILE A 155 -3.25 24.37 -3.19
CA ILE A 155 -4.59 23.85 -2.92
C ILE A 155 -5.13 23.10 -4.15
N ALA A 156 -4.98 23.68 -5.34
CA ALA A 156 -5.40 23.05 -6.59
C ALA A 156 -4.66 21.72 -6.83
N PHE A 157 -3.36 21.69 -6.62
CA PHE A 157 -2.55 20.47 -6.78
C PHE A 157 -2.98 19.38 -5.79
N GLY A 158 -3.21 19.74 -4.53
CA GLY A 158 -3.67 18.79 -3.52
C GLY A 158 -4.98 18.12 -3.91
N ASN A 159 -5.92 18.88 -4.43
CA ASN A 159 -7.21 18.36 -4.88
C ASN A 159 -7.08 17.51 -6.14
N LEU A 160 -6.31 17.95 -7.13
CA LEU A 160 -6.12 17.23 -8.40
C LEU A 160 -5.26 15.97 -8.24
N ALA A 161 -4.30 15.98 -7.34
CA ALA A 161 -3.37 14.86 -7.13
C ALA A 161 -4.05 13.61 -6.54
N GLU A 162 -5.23 13.74 -5.96
CA GLU A 162 -6.02 12.61 -5.49
C GLU A 162 -6.52 11.72 -6.63
N LEU A 163 -6.67 12.30 -7.83
CA LEU A 163 -7.09 11.57 -9.02
C LEU A 163 -5.91 10.82 -9.65
N GLU A 164 -6.03 9.53 -9.82
CA GLU A 164 -4.97 8.70 -10.41
C GLU A 164 -4.57 9.20 -11.81
N SER A 165 -5.54 9.63 -12.60
CA SER A 165 -5.29 10.17 -13.96
C SER A 165 -4.43 11.44 -13.98
N SER A 166 -4.34 12.17 -12.86
CA SER A 166 -3.53 13.38 -12.78
C SER A 166 -2.03 13.11 -12.67
N LYS A 167 -1.66 11.97 -12.09
CA LYS A 167 -0.27 11.69 -11.73
C LYS A 167 0.66 11.60 -12.93
N GLU A 168 0.18 11.05 -14.04
CA GLU A 168 0.95 11.00 -15.29
C GLU A 168 1.23 12.40 -15.84
N GLN A 169 0.26 13.31 -15.78
CA GLN A 169 0.46 14.69 -16.20
C GLN A 169 1.43 15.42 -15.29
N PHE A 170 1.31 15.26 -13.98
CA PHE A 170 2.27 15.82 -13.03
C PHE A 170 3.69 15.30 -13.30
N ALA A 171 3.83 14.01 -13.60
CA ALA A 171 5.13 13.39 -13.89
C ALA A 171 5.81 13.96 -15.13
N SER A 172 5.04 14.48 -16.10
CA SER A 172 5.59 15.11 -17.30
C SER A 172 5.95 16.59 -17.13
N THR A 173 5.70 17.14 -15.93
CA THR A 173 6.05 18.53 -15.58
C THR A 173 7.27 18.56 -14.66
N ASN A 174 7.77 19.76 -14.36
CA ASN A 174 8.83 19.96 -13.37
C ASN A 174 8.29 20.23 -11.95
N ILE A 175 7.13 19.65 -11.61
CA ILE A 175 6.49 19.86 -10.29
C ILE A 175 7.41 19.50 -9.13
N ALA A 176 8.18 18.43 -9.27
CA ALA A 176 9.11 17.98 -8.22
C ALA A 176 10.14 19.06 -7.88
N GLU A 177 10.77 19.64 -8.90
CA GLU A 177 11.76 20.71 -8.71
C GLU A 177 11.12 21.95 -8.10
N GLU A 178 9.94 22.34 -8.57
CA GLU A 178 9.25 23.52 -8.08
C GLU A 178 8.80 23.36 -6.62
N LEU A 179 8.27 22.21 -6.23
CA LEU A 179 7.86 21.95 -4.85
C LEU A 179 9.06 21.91 -3.90
N VAL A 180 10.17 21.29 -4.29
CA VAL A 180 11.38 21.26 -3.48
C VAL A 180 11.97 22.66 -3.32
N ARG A 181 12.05 23.41 -4.40
CA ARG A 181 12.53 24.81 -4.37
C ARG A 181 11.66 25.67 -3.45
N LEU A 182 10.34 25.52 -3.53
CA LEU A 182 9.39 26.21 -2.66
C LEU A 182 9.57 25.82 -1.20
N PHE A 183 9.74 24.53 -0.93
CA PHE A 183 9.95 24.00 0.42
C PHE A 183 11.22 24.58 1.07
N GLN A 184 12.30 24.67 0.31
CA GLN A 184 13.58 25.20 0.79
C GLN A 184 13.50 26.68 1.22
N LYS A 185 12.56 27.42 0.66
CA LYS A 185 12.35 28.84 0.98
C LYS A 185 11.47 29.06 2.19
N GLN A 186 10.76 28.04 2.67
CA GLN A 186 9.80 28.18 3.75
C GLN A 186 10.46 27.98 5.12
N SER A 187 10.16 28.89 6.04
CA SER A 187 10.53 28.78 7.45
C SER A 187 9.33 28.55 8.35
N GLU A 188 8.13 28.89 7.88
CA GLU A 188 6.89 28.75 8.65
C GLU A 188 6.34 27.32 8.57
N HIS A 189 5.91 26.81 9.71
CA HIS A 189 5.36 25.47 9.87
C HIS A 189 4.14 25.22 8.99
N GLU A 190 3.20 26.16 8.98
CA GLU A 190 1.95 26.02 8.20
C GLU A 190 2.18 25.92 6.71
N LYS A 191 3.14 26.67 6.19
CA LYS A 191 3.48 26.65 4.76
C LYS A 191 4.15 25.34 4.35
N LYS A 192 5.01 24.80 5.22
CA LYS A 192 5.61 23.48 5.02
C LYS A 192 4.54 22.40 4.99
N GLU A 193 3.55 22.49 5.89
CA GLU A 193 2.41 21.57 5.95
C GLU A 193 1.63 21.54 4.63
N MET A 194 1.34 22.70 4.06
CA MET A 194 0.65 22.80 2.77
C MET A 194 1.42 22.07 1.65
N ILE A 195 2.73 22.21 1.64
CA ILE A 195 3.58 21.53 0.65
C ILE A 195 3.56 20.02 0.87
N PHE A 196 3.62 19.57 2.12
CA PHE A 196 3.52 18.14 2.46
C PHE A 196 2.20 17.53 1.99
N GLU A 197 1.10 18.25 2.11
CA GLU A 197 -0.21 17.77 1.65
C GLU A 197 -0.26 17.53 0.14
N VAL A 198 0.53 18.27 -0.62
CA VAL A 198 0.68 18.05 -2.07
C VAL A 198 1.65 16.91 -2.37
N LEU A 199 2.76 16.87 -1.65
CA LEU A 199 3.81 15.85 -1.86
C LEU A 199 3.33 14.43 -1.60
N ALA A 200 2.54 14.22 -0.55
CA ALA A 200 2.11 12.89 -0.15
C ALA A 200 1.36 12.13 -1.26
N PRO A 201 0.29 12.67 -1.86
CA PRO A 201 -0.39 11.96 -2.96
C PRO A 201 0.46 11.86 -4.22
N LEU A 202 1.27 12.86 -4.55
CA LEU A 202 2.16 12.80 -5.72
C LEU A 202 3.24 11.73 -5.56
N ALA A 203 3.76 11.55 -4.35
CA ALA A 203 4.80 10.57 -4.05
C ALA A 203 4.31 9.12 -4.09
N GLU A 204 3.03 8.87 -4.30
CA GLU A 204 2.51 7.53 -4.56
C GLU A 204 2.92 7.01 -5.95
N ASN A 205 3.20 7.92 -6.89
CA ASN A 205 3.63 7.57 -8.24
C ASN A 205 5.16 7.35 -8.28
N ASP A 206 5.60 6.23 -8.84
CA ASP A 206 7.01 5.84 -8.84
C ASP A 206 7.91 6.79 -9.64
N VAL A 207 7.43 7.33 -10.76
CA VAL A 207 8.19 8.29 -11.56
C VAL A 207 8.40 9.58 -10.77
N ILE A 208 7.37 10.06 -10.10
CA ILE A 208 7.45 11.28 -9.28
C ILE A 208 8.34 11.05 -8.05
N LYS A 209 8.31 9.85 -7.43
CA LYS A 209 9.26 9.50 -6.35
C LYS A 209 10.70 9.75 -6.79
N LEU A 210 11.07 9.24 -7.95
CA LEU A 210 12.42 9.39 -8.47
C LEU A 210 12.74 10.87 -8.75
N GLN A 211 11.82 11.60 -9.34
CA GLN A 211 11.99 13.03 -9.63
C GLN A 211 12.18 13.84 -8.34
N LEU A 212 11.43 13.53 -7.28
CA LEU A 212 11.55 14.17 -5.98
C LEU A 212 12.91 13.90 -5.33
N VAL A 213 13.39 12.66 -5.41
CA VAL A 213 14.72 12.29 -4.92
C VAL A 213 15.80 13.07 -5.69
N GLU A 214 15.71 13.13 -7.00
CA GLU A 214 16.66 13.86 -7.84
C GLU A 214 16.64 15.37 -7.60
N ALA A 215 15.48 15.92 -7.23
CA ALA A 215 15.33 17.34 -6.92
C ALA A 215 15.85 17.72 -5.52
N GLY A 216 16.23 16.75 -4.68
CA GLY A 216 16.78 17.02 -3.36
C GLY A 216 15.75 17.06 -2.23
N LEU A 217 14.57 16.44 -2.39
CA LEU A 217 13.56 16.40 -1.33
C LEU A 217 14.07 15.71 -0.07
N VAL A 218 14.88 14.68 -0.24
CA VAL A 218 15.38 13.86 0.87
C VAL A 218 16.16 14.69 1.88
N GLU A 219 17.03 15.56 1.40
CA GLU A 219 17.82 16.47 2.25
C GLU A 219 16.91 17.40 3.05
N CYS A 220 15.83 17.89 2.43
CA CYS A 220 14.82 18.70 3.11
C CYS A 220 14.11 17.92 4.21
N LEU A 221 13.75 16.66 3.94
CA LEU A 221 13.07 15.79 4.92
C LEU A 221 13.98 15.47 6.10
N LEU A 222 15.24 15.18 5.86
CA LEU A 222 16.22 14.91 6.92
C LEU A 222 16.43 16.14 7.80
N GLU A 223 16.43 17.32 7.22
CA GLU A 223 16.53 18.57 7.98
C GLU A 223 15.30 18.77 8.88
N VAL A 224 14.10 18.54 8.37
CA VAL A 224 12.85 18.60 9.18
C VAL A 224 12.91 17.60 10.33
N VAL A 225 13.34 16.38 10.08
CA VAL A 225 13.49 15.36 11.14
C VAL A 225 14.47 15.83 12.20
N GLY A 226 15.62 16.36 11.81
CA GLY A 226 16.62 16.89 12.75
C GLY A 226 16.11 18.05 13.60
N GLN A 227 15.26 18.91 13.04
CA GLN A 227 14.71 20.07 13.76
C GLN A 227 13.55 19.70 14.69
N THR A 228 12.83 18.63 14.42
CA THR A 228 11.58 18.29 15.11
C THR A 228 11.68 17.12 16.08
N VAL A 229 12.74 16.31 16.00
CA VAL A 229 12.87 15.08 16.80
C VAL A 229 12.85 15.31 18.31
N ASP A 230 13.44 16.40 18.78
CA ASP A 230 13.49 16.75 20.20
C ASP A 230 12.38 17.72 20.64
N GLY A 231 11.50 18.09 19.70
CA GLY A 231 10.39 19.00 19.97
C GLY A 231 9.24 18.33 20.69
N GLU A 232 8.67 19.04 21.68
CA GLU A 232 7.54 18.55 22.47
C GLU A 232 6.20 19.12 22.00
N ARG A 233 6.21 20.12 21.11
CA ARG A 233 4.99 20.74 20.59
C ARG A 233 4.27 19.79 19.65
N GLU A 234 2.94 19.87 19.61
CA GLU A 234 2.12 19.07 18.69
C GLU A 234 2.54 19.26 17.23
N GLU A 235 2.91 20.47 16.85
CA GLU A 235 3.41 20.81 15.50
C GLU A 235 4.69 20.05 15.16
N ASP A 236 5.63 19.97 16.10
CA ASP A 236 6.89 19.24 15.91
C ASP A 236 6.64 17.74 15.76
N ILE A 237 5.76 17.18 16.58
CA ILE A 237 5.38 15.77 16.53
C ILE A 237 4.72 15.44 15.19
N ALA A 238 3.80 16.30 14.74
CA ALA A 238 3.10 16.11 13.46
C ALA A 238 4.06 16.19 12.28
N GLN A 239 5.00 17.15 12.27
CA GLN A 239 5.97 17.29 11.17
C GLN A 239 6.98 16.16 11.15
N LEU A 240 7.43 15.70 12.31
CA LEU A 240 8.32 14.54 12.39
C LEU A 240 7.65 13.32 11.75
N LYS A 241 6.40 13.09 12.09
CA LYS A 241 5.62 11.99 11.50
C LYS A 241 5.49 12.14 10.00
N THR A 242 5.07 13.30 9.52
CA THR A 242 4.88 13.56 8.09
C THR A 242 6.18 13.41 7.32
N ALA A 243 7.28 14.00 7.78
CA ALA A 243 8.57 13.93 7.10
C ALA A 243 9.13 12.50 7.06
N SER A 244 9.06 11.77 8.18
CA SER A 244 9.56 10.40 8.23
C SER A 244 8.68 9.43 7.43
N ASP A 245 7.36 9.60 7.44
CA ASP A 245 6.45 8.79 6.62
C ASP A 245 6.68 9.03 5.13
N LEU A 246 6.90 10.27 4.72
CA LEU A 246 7.19 10.61 3.33
C LEU A 246 8.54 10.01 2.89
N MET A 247 9.53 10.03 3.76
CA MET A 247 10.81 9.37 3.51
C MET A 247 10.62 7.88 3.20
N VAL A 248 9.83 7.19 4.02
CA VAL A 248 9.53 5.77 3.85
C VAL A 248 8.78 5.54 2.52
N LEU A 249 7.85 6.42 2.18
CA LEU A 249 7.09 6.34 0.93
C LEU A 249 8.00 6.44 -0.30
N LEU A 250 8.99 7.33 -0.28
CA LEU A 250 9.97 7.47 -1.37
C LEU A 250 10.78 6.18 -1.60
N LEU A 251 10.93 5.35 -0.58
CA LEU A 251 11.65 4.08 -0.66
C LEU A 251 10.81 2.92 -1.23
N LEU A 252 9.51 3.15 -1.47
CA LEU A 252 8.64 2.12 -2.07
C LEU A 252 8.84 1.98 -3.59
N GLY A 253 9.37 2.99 -4.27
CA GLY A 253 9.77 2.88 -5.67
C GLY A 253 11.11 2.18 -5.80
N ASP A 254 11.25 1.23 -6.71
CA ASP A 254 12.50 0.46 -6.84
C ASP A 254 13.69 1.34 -7.24
N GLU A 255 13.50 2.23 -8.22
CA GLU A 255 14.56 3.12 -8.68
C GLU A 255 14.96 4.17 -7.63
N SER A 256 13.98 4.81 -7.00
CA SER A 256 14.25 5.80 -5.95
C SER A 256 14.92 5.15 -4.72
N MET A 257 14.48 3.97 -4.35
CA MET A 257 15.07 3.19 -3.25
C MET A 257 16.55 2.86 -3.54
N GLN A 258 16.83 2.31 -4.72
CA GLN A 258 18.21 1.95 -5.08
C GLN A 258 19.13 3.17 -5.20
N LYS A 259 18.61 4.28 -5.69
CA LYS A 259 19.37 5.52 -5.77
C LYS A 259 19.79 6.01 -4.37
N LEU A 260 18.91 5.87 -3.38
CA LEU A 260 19.19 6.28 -2.00
C LEU A 260 20.03 5.26 -1.23
N PHE A 261 20.05 4.00 -1.65
CA PHE A 261 20.89 2.97 -1.05
C PHE A 261 22.36 3.12 -1.44
N GLU A 262 22.63 3.40 -2.69
CA GLU A 262 24.00 3.57 -3.24
C GLU A 262 24.99 2.47 -2.80
N GLY A 263 24.60 1.21 -2.94
CA GLY A 263 25.45 0.08 -2.54
C GLY A 263 25.80 0.05 -1.05
N GLY A 264 24.97 0.64 -0.20
CA GLY A 264 25.18 0.73 1.24
C GLY A 264 25.92 1.99 1.70
N LYS A 265 26.32 2.86 0.77
CA LYS A 265 27.07 4.11 1.06
C LYS A 265 26.16 5.35 1.10
N GLY A 266 24.90 5.21 0.69
CA GLY A 266 23.96 6.32 0.63
C GLY A 266 23.79 7.04 1.97
N SER A 267 23.79 8.37 1.94
CA SER A 267 23.64 9.18 3.15
C SER A 267 22.29 8.95 3.82
N VAL A 268 21.24 8.74 3.02
CA VAL A 268 19.89 8.43 3.53
C VAL A 268 19.87 7.09 4.24
N PHE A 269 20.44 6.07 3.62
CA PHE A 269 20.54 4.74 4.23
C PHE A 269 21.29 4.81 5.56
N GLN A 270 22.42 5.48 5.61
CA GLN A 270 23.20 5.65 6.83
C GLN A 270 22.42 6.42 7.91
N ARG A 271 21.67 7.44 7.51
CA ARG A 271 20.86 8.23 8.45
C ARG A 271 19.71 7.41 9.04
N VAL A 272 19.05 6.62 8.21
CA VAL A 272 17.96 5.72 8.62
C VAL A 272 18.45 4.66 9.60
N LEU A 273 19.65 4.15 9.41
CA LEU A 273 20.27 3.23 10.37
C LEU A 273 20.39 3.84 11.77
N SER A 274 20.65 5.13 11.85
CA SER A 274 20.76 5.84 13.12
C SER A 274 19.40 6.02 13.83
N TRP A 275 18.28 5.88 13.11
CA TRP A 275 16.95 6.01 13.68
C TRP A 275 16.51 4.78 14.49
N ILE A 276 17.02 3.60 14.14
CA ILE A 276 16.62 2.35 14.79
C ILE A 276 16.96 2.36 16.30
N PRO A 277 18.16 2.78 16.74
CA PRO A 277 18.47 2.86 18.18
C PRO A 277 17.90 4.11 18.89
N SER A 278 17.22 4.99 18.18
CA SER A 278 16.62 6.20 18.76
C SER A 278 15.61 5.86 19.86
N HIS A 279 15.43 6.76 20.83
CA HIS A 279 14.39 6.66 21.85
C HIS A 279 13.02 7.13 21.33
N ASN A 280 12.97 7.80 20.19
CA ASN A 280 11.74 8.28 19.59
C ASN A 280 11.04 7.15 18.84
N HIS A 281 9.81 6.81 19.23
CA HIS A 281 9.05 5.71 18.64
C HIS A 281 8.73 5.92 17.14
N GLN A 282 8.50 7.17 16.72
CA GLN A 282 8.26 7.47 15.31
C GLN A 282 9.49 7.20 14.44
N LEU A 283 10.68 7.54 14.94
CA LEU A 283 11.94 7.26 14.25
C LEU A 283 12.27 5.77 14.24
N GLN A 284 11.99 5.06 15.35
CA GLN A 284 12.13 3.59 15.39
C GLN A 284 11.28 2.94 14.30
N LEU A 285 10.02 3.38 14.20
CA LEU A 285 9.08 2.88 13.19
C LEU A 285 9.57 3.19 11.77
N ALA A 286 9.89 4.45 11.52
CA ALA A 286 10.36 4.89 10.19
C ALA A 286 11.66 4.18 9.80
N GLY A 287 12.58 4.01 10.73
CA GLY A 287 13.83 3.29 10.51
C GLY A 287 13.61 1.83 10.13
N ALA A 288 12.76 1.14 10.87
CA ALA A 288 12.45 -0.27 10.59
C ALA A 288 11.72 -0.43 9.25
N LEU A 289 10.75 0.43 8.95
CA LEU A 289 10.04 0.41 7.67
C LEU A 289 10.97 0.73 6.50
N ALA A 290 11.88 1.67 6.67
CA ALA A 290 12.87 2.01 5.65
C ALA A 290 13.77 0.81 5.35
N ILE A 291 14.24 0.11 6.37
CA ILE A 291 15.04 -1.12 6.17
C ILE A 291 14.23 -2.18 5.45
N ALA A 292 12.97 -2.37 5.82
CA ALA A 292 12.08 -3.31 5.12
C ALA A 292 11.95 -2.97 3.63
N ASN A 293 11.91 -1.69 3.28
CA ASN A 293 11.84 -1.23 1.89
C ASN A 293 13.17 -1.40 1.14
N PHE A 294 14.30 -1.07 1.76
CA PHE A 294 15.62 -1.35 1.19
C PHE A 294 15.83 -2.86 0.98
N ALA A 295 15.25 -3.69 1.83
CA ALA A 295 15.35 -5.15 1.79
C ALA A 295 14.47 -5.80 0.70
N ARG A 296 13.86 -5.02 -0.18
CA ARG A 296 13.15 -5.54 -1.35
C ARG A 296 14.07 -5.95 -2.49
N ASN A 297 15.35 -5.68 -2.36
CA ASN A 297 16.39 -6.08 -3.31
C ASN A 297 17.34 -7.05 -2.60
N ASP A 298 17.60 -8.21 -3.22
CA ASP A 298 18.42 -9.28 -2.62
C ASP A 298 19.86 -8.84 -2.34
N GLY A 299 20.46 -8.09 -3.26
CA GLY A 299 21.82 -7.55 -3.07
C GLY A 299 21.91 -6.64 -1.84
N ASN A 300 20.89 -5.80 -1.65
CA ASN A 300 20.80 -4.93 -0.48
C ASN A 300 20.68 -5.75 0.80
N CYS A 301 19.85 -6.80 0.78
CA CYS A 301 19.67 -7.71 1.93
C CYS A 301 21.00 -8.34 2.34
N ILE A 302 21.75 -8.83 1.38
CA ILE A 302 23.06 -9.47 1.63
C ILE A 302 24.03 -8.46 2.25
N HIS A 303 24.12 -7.27 1.65
CA HIS A 303 24.98 -6.20 2.16
C HIS A 303 24.60 -5.79 3.59
N MET A 304 23.32 -5.59 3.85
CA MET A 304 22.85 -5.14 5.17
C MET A 304 23.11 -6.18 6.26
N VAL A 305 22.90 -7.46 5.97
CA VAL A 305 23.20 -8.53 6.93
C VAL A 305 24.69 -8.59 7.22
N ASP A 306 25.54 -8.48 6.19
CA ASP A 306 26.99 -8.47 6.35
C ASP A 306 27.50 -7.27 7.18
N THR A 307 26.78 -6.16 7.18
CA THR A 307 27.17 -4.93 7.89
C THR A 307 26.48 -4.74 9.25
N GLY A 308 25.76 -5.74 9.73
CA GLY A 308 25.28 -5.78 11.11
C GLY A 308 23.88 -5.26 11.38
N ILE A 309 23.01 -5.13 10.36
CA ILE A 309 21.63 -4.66 10.52
C ILE A 309 20.81 -5.57 11.44
N VAL A 310 21.07 -6.87 11.41
CA VAL A 310 20.29 -7.85 12.19
C VAL A 310 20.37 -7.55 13.67
N GLN A 311 21.56 -7.28 14.19
CA GLN A 311 21.74 -6.96 15.62
C GLN A 311 20.94 -5.73 16.03
N LYS A 312 20.92 -4.69 15.21
CA LYS A 312 20.14 -3.46 15.47
C LYS A 312 18.63 -3.74 15.55
N LEU A 313 18.12 -4.57 14.64
CA LEU A 313 16.71 -4.93 14.62
C LEU A 313 16.34 -5.83 15.81
N LEU A 314 17.21 -6.74 16.21
CA LEU A 314 16.98 -7.61 17.37
C LEU A 314 16.95 -6.79 18.67
N GLU A 315 17.84 -5.83 18.81
CA GLU A 315 17.84 -4.91 19.96
C GLU A 315 16.57 -4.08 20.02
N LEU A 316 16.09 -3.63 18.85
CA LEU A 316 14.81 -2.91 18.75
C LEU A 316 13.65 -3.80 19.19
N LEU A 317 13.57 -5.04 18.71
CA LEU A 317 12.51 -5.98 19.10
C LEU A 317 12.56 -6.30 20.59
N ASP A 318 13.76 -6.53 21.16
CA ASP A 318 13.90 -6.81 22.58
C ASP A 318 13.37 -5.66 23.47
N ARG A 319 13.59 -4.42 23.05
CA ARG A 319 13.01 -3.26 23.76
C ARG A 319 11.48 -3.27 23.74
N HIS A 320 10.87 -3.78 22.67
CA HIS A 320 9.42 -3.78 22.48
C HIS A 320 8.71 -5.05 22.93
N VAL A 321 9.40 -6.00 23.50
CA VAL A 321 8.76 -7.17 24.14
C VAL A 321 7.87 -6.72 25.30
N GLU A 322 8.34 -5.80 26.12
CA GLU A 322 7.63 -5.27 27.30
C GLU A 322 6.85 -3.99 27.01
N GLU A 323 7.43 -3.07 26.24
CA GLU A 323 6.77 -1.80 25.90
C GLU A 323 5.54 -1.98 25.01
N GLY A 324 5.49 -3.07 24.25
CA GLY A 324 4.28 -3.47 23.54
C GLY A 324 3.84 -2.60 22.38
N ASN A 325 4.73 -1.80 21.77
CA ASN A 325 4.39 -1.01 20.59
C ASN A 325 4.22 -1.91 19.36
N VAL A 326 2.98 -2.24 19.04
CA VAL A 326 2.61 -3.18 17.96
C VAL A 326 3.11 -2.71 16.60
N THR A 327 3.04 -1.42 16.32
CA THR A 327 3.45 -0.86 15.03
C THR A 327 4.95 -1.04 14.79
N VAL A 328 5.77 -0.79 15.82
CA VAL A 328 7.23 -1.01 15.73
C VAL A 328 7.56 -2.48 15.63
N GLN A 329 6.88 -3.34 16.42
CA GLN A 329 7.05 -4.79 16.34
C GLN A 329 6.79 -5.31 14.91
N HIS A 330 5.67 -4.88 14.33
CA HIS A 330 5.31 -5.26 12.96
C HIS A 330 6.35 -4.81 11.95
N ALA A 331 6.82 -3.57 12.04
CA ALA A 331 7.82 -3.03 11.12
C ALA A 331 9.17 -3.76 11.21
N ALA A 332 9.64 -4.01 12.42
CA ALA A 332 10.91 -4.72 12.63
C ALA A 332 10.85 -6.17 12.15
N LEU A 333 9.74 -6.85 12.40
CA LEU A 333 9.51 -8.21 11.89
C LEU A 333 9.42 -8.22 10.36
N SER A 334 8.80 -7.21 9.75
CA SER A 334 8.75 -7.07 8.28
C SER A 334 10.14 -6.94 7.68
N ALA A 335 11.00 -6.16 8.31
CA ALA A 335 12.40 -6.01 7.89
C ALA A 335 13.15 -7.33 7.98
N LEU A 336 13.05 -8.04 9.09
CA LEU A 336 13.70 -9.34 9.28
C LEU A 336 13.21 -10.38 8.27
N ARG A 337 11.90 -10.40 8.01
CA ARG A 337 11.31 -11.31 7.02
C ARG A 337 11.94 -11.10 5.64
N ASN A 338 12.02 -9.86 5.19
CA ASN A 338 12.60 -9.53 3.88
C ASN A 338 14.10 -9.85 3.82
N LEU A 339 14.84 -9.55 4.88
CA LEU A 339 16.28 -9.86 4.98
C LEU A 339 16.56 -11.36 4.92
N ALA A 340 15.62 -12.19 5.35
CA ALA A 340 15.75 -13.64 5.35
C ALA A 340 15.45 -14.31 4.01
N ILE A 341 14.99 -13.57 3.00
CA ILE A 341 14.66 -14.14 1.69
C ILE A 341 15.88 -14.71 0.99
N PRO A 342 17.03 -13.99 0.87
CA PRO A 342 18.21 -14.58 0.26
C PRO A 342 18.76 -15.76 1.07
N VAL A 343 19.07 -16.86 0.38
CA VAL A 343 19.54 -18.10 1.02
C VAL A 343 20.78 -17.87 1.89
N VAL A 344 21.74 -17.08 1.38
CA VAL A 344 22.99 -16.81 2.10
C VAL A 344 22.80 -16.09 3.43
N ASN A 345 21.69 -15.39 3.62
CA ASN A 345 21.39 -14.69 4.86
C ASN A 345 20.81 -15.60 5.95
N LYS A 346 20.14 -16.68 5.57
CA LYS A 346 19.38 -17.51 6.50
C LYS A 346 20.23 -18.08 7.62
N SER A 347 21.36 -18.71 7.30
CA SER A 347 22.26 -19.28 8.31
C SER A 347 22.87 -18.20 9.20
N LYS A 348 23.24 -17.05 8.63
CA LYS A 348 23.79 -15.92 9.38
C LYS A 348 22.78 -15.34 10.38
N MET A 349 21.55 -15.17 9.94
CA MET A 349 20.47 -14.65 10.78
C MET A 349 20.09 -15.64 11.89
N LEU A 350 20.06 -16.93 11.58
CA LEU A 350 19.83 -17.99 12.57
C LEU A 350 20.94 -18.02 13.62
N SER A 351 22.19 -17.91 13.20
CA SER A 351 23.35 -17.85 14.11
C SER A 351 23.34 -16.60 14.98
N ALA A 352 22.79 -15.50 14.49
CA ALA A 352 22.65 -14.26 15.24
C ALA A 352 21.52 -14.30 16.29
N GLY A 353 20.72 -15.37 16.31
CA GLY A 353 19.66 -15.55 17.30
C GLY A 353 18.31 -14.97 16.89
N VAL A 354 18.06 -14.75 15.61
CA VAL A 354 16.80 -14.16 15.12
C VAL A 354 15.59 -14.99 15.57
N ALA A 355 15.65 -16.33 15.42
CA ALA A 355 14.56 -17.21 15.78
C ALA A 355 14.20 -17.08 17.27
N ASP A 356 15.20 -17.04 18.15
CA ASP A 356 14.97 -16.93 19.59
C ASP A 356 14.30 -15.62 19.99
N VAL A 357 14.72 -14.50 19.40
CA VAL A 357 14.14 -13.18 19.68
C VAL A 357 12.72 -13.10 19.13
N VAL A 358 12.50 -13.57 17.92
CA VAL A 358 11.21 -13.54 17.25
C VAL A 358 10.17 -14.37 18.02
N LEU A 359 10.56 -15.51 18.58
CA LEU A 359 9.70 -16.38 19.38
C LEU A 359 9.17 -15.70 20.65
N LYS A 360 9.81 -14.65 21.14
CA LYS A 360 9.30 -13.86 22.27
C LYS A 360 7.94 -13.22 21.97
N PHE A 361 7.60 -13.06 20.70
CA PHE A 361 6.32 -12.48 20.26
C PHE A 361 5.23 -13.52 19.99
N LEU A 362 5.49 -14.78 20.32
CA LEU A 362 4.57 -15.90 20.12
C LEU A 362 3.24 -15.71 20.91
N GLN A 363 3.30 -14.97 22.01
CA GLN A 363 2.13 -14.66 22.83
C GLN A 363 1.32 -13.45 22.37
N SER A 364 1.74 -12.78 21.30
CA SER A 364 1.01 -11.62 20.79
C SER A 364 -0.39 -12.00 20.30
N GLU A 365 -1.37 -11.21 20.70
CA GLU A 365 -2.76 -11.36 20.23
C GLU A 365 -3.06 -10.46 19.02
N MET A 366 -2.06 -9.76 18.49
CA MET A 366 -2.22 -8.80 17.39
C MET A 366 -1.97 -9.48 16.05
N PRO A 367 -3.01 -9.61 15.18
CA PRO A 367 -2.86 -10.30 13.89
C PRO A 367 -1.73 -9.78 12.99
N PRO A 368 -1.48 -8.46 12.87
CA PRO A 368 -0.34 -7.99 12.07
C PRO A 368 1.01 -8.51 12.55
N VAL A 369 1.21 -8.57 13.86
CA VAL A 369 2.44 -9.11 14.47
C VAL A 369 2.53 -10.61 14.24
N GLN A 370 1.44 -11.34 14.46
CA GLN A 370 1.36 -12.78 14.23
C GLN A 370 1.71 -13.13 12.78
N PHE A 371 1.15 -12.40 11.83
CA PHE A 371 1.39 -12.62 10.40
C PHE A 371 2.87 -12.45 10.04
N LYS A 372 3.51 -11.40 10.53
CA LYS A 372 4.91 -11.12 10.24
C LYS A 372 5.86 -12.06 10.98
N LEU A 373 5.51 -12.44 12.20
CA LEU A 373 6.23 -13.48 12.96
C LEU A 373 6.28 -14.80 12.18
N LEU A 374 5.12 -15.25 11.71
CA LEU A 374 4.97 -16.50 10.96
C LEU A 374 5.75 -16.44 9.65
N GLY A 375 5.65 -15.35 8.90
CA GLY A 375 6.40 -15.15 7.67
C GLY A 375 7.90 -15.13 7.88
N THR A 376 8.37 -14.51 8.95
CA THR A 376 9.79 -14.45 9.30
C THR A 376 10.33 -15.86 9.59
N LEU A 377 9.63 -16.62 10.41
CA LEU A 377 10.05 -18.00 10.72
C LEU A 377 10.04 -18.88 9.47
N ARG A 378 9.03 -18.74 8.62
CA ARG A 378 8.93 -19.52 7.38
C ARG A 378 10.09 -19.20 6.42
N MET A 379 10.47 -17.93 6.29
CA MET A 379 11.62 -17.54 5.48
C MET A 379 12.93 -18.08 6.05
N LEU A 380 13.12 -18.04 7.36
CA LEU A 380 14.35 -18.49 8.02
C LEU A 380 14.61 -19.99 7.86
N ILE A 381 13.56 -20.81 7.92
CA ILE A 381 13.73 -22.27 7.88
C ILE A 381 13.78 -22.85 6.47
N ASP A 382 13.43 -22.06 5.46
CA ASP A 382 13.48 -22.52 4.07
C ASP A 382 14.90 -22.95 3.72
N THR A 383 15.08 -24.18 3.28
CA THR A 383 16.37 -24.82 3.00
C THR A 383 17.29 -25.00 4.23
N GLN A 384 16.78 -24.79 5.45
CA GLN A 384 17.57 -24.88 6.69
C GLN A 384 17.05 -26.03 7.57
N ALA A 385 17.51 -27.25 7.29
CA ALA A 385 17.01 -28.47 7.91
C ALA A 385 17.17 -28.48 9.43
N GLU A 386 18.30 -28.04 9.95
CA GLU A 386 18.59 -28.01 11.40
C GLU A 386 17.66 -27.04 12.13
N ALA A 387 17.47 -25.85 11.57
CA ALA A 387 16.57 -24.85 12.14
C ALA A 387 15.10 -25.33 12.11
N ALA A 388 14.69 -25.94 11.02
CA ALA A 388 13.34 -26.53 10.89
C ALA A 388 13.13 -27.64 11.92
N ASP A 389 14.15 -28.45 12.18
CA ASP A 389 14.11 -29.49 13.19
C ASP A 389 13.97 -28.91 14.61
N GLN A 390 14.79 -27.93 14.95
CA GLN A 390 14.76 -27.27 16.26
C GLN A 390 13.42 -26.57 16.52
N LEU A 391 12.92 -25.81 15.56
CA LEU A 391 11.65 -25.12 15.69
C LEU A 391 10.45 -26.09 15.65
N GLY A 392 10.53 -27.11 14.80
CA GLY A 392 9.46 -28.09 14.65
C GLY A 392 9.31 -29.04 15.84
N THR A 393 10.35 -29.18 16.66
CA THR A 393 10.30 -29.95 17.92
C THR A 393 9.92 -29.07 19.13
N ASN A 394 9.79 -27.75 18.93
CA ASN A 394 9.32 -26.85 19.96
C ASN A 394 7.82 -26.99 20.12
N GLY A 395 7.38 -27.72 21.16
CA GLY A 395 5.95 -28.01 21.39
C GLY A 395 5.11 -26.77 21.59
N LYS A 396 5.65 -25.70 22.21
CA LYS A 396 4.92 -24.44 22.41
C LYS A 396 4.64 -23.75 21.08
N LEU A 397 5.62 -23.73 20.17
CA LEU A 397 5.45 -23.16 18.85
C LEU A 397 4.37 -23.92 18.07
N VAL A 398 4.48 -25.24 18.00
CA VAL A 398 3.54 -26.08 17.27
C VAL A 398 2.12 -25.94 17.83
N GLU A 399 1.97 -25.93 19.15
CA GLU A 399 0.68 -25.70 19.81
C GLU A 399 0.07 -24.35 19.40
N ARG A 400 0.88 -23.28 19.39
CA ARG A 400 0.40 -21.96 19.00
C ARG A 400 0.04 -21.90 17.51
N LEU A 401 0.81 -22.57 16.65
CA LEU A 401 0.51 -22.66 15.22
C LEU A 401 -0.85 -23.33 14.98
N VAL A 402 -1.13 -24.41 15.71
CA VAL A 402 -2.40 -25.12 15.59
C VAL A 402 -3.56 -24.22 16.03
N GLU A 403 -3.40 -23.45 17.13
CA GLU A 403 -4.40 -22.46 17.54
C GLU A 403 -4.66 -21.43 16.43
N TRP A 404 -3.61 -20.91 15.80
CA TRP A 404 -3.74 -19.91 14.74
C TRP A 404 -4.30 -20.48 13.43
N CYS A 405 -4.13 -21.79 13.20
CA CYS A 405 -4.79 -22.47 12.08
C CYS A 405 -6.31 -22.45 12.20
N GLU A 406 -6.84 -22.26 13.41
CA GLU A 406 -8.27 -22.19 13.70
C GLU A 406 -8.81 -20.75 13.71
N ALA A 407 -7.95 -19.74 13.48
CA ALA A 407 -8.29 -18.32 13.49
C ALA A 407 -9.02 -17.91 12.20
N LYS A 408 -10.29 -18.29 12.07
CA LYS A 408 -11.10 -18.06 10.85
C LYS A 408 -11.31 -16.58 10.52
N ASP A 409 -11.24 -15.70 11.51
CA ASP A 409 -11.41 -14.25 11.33
C ASP A 409 -10.19 -13.56 10.69
N HIS A 410 -9.05 -14.26 10.64
CA HIS A 410 -7.78 -13.74 10.14
C HIS A 410 -7.17 -14.71 9.13
N ALA A 411 -7.67 -14.66 7.90
CA ALA A 411 -7.27 -15.56 6.81
C ALA A 411 -5.74 -15.55 6.55
N GLY A 412 -5.09 -14.40 6.66
CA GLY A 412 -3.64 -14.28 6.51
C GLY A 412 -2.86 -15.05 7.58
N VAL A 413 -3.25 -14.89 8.84
CA VAL A 413 -2.63 -15.61 9.97
C VAL A 413 -2.88 -17.11 9.84
N MET A 414 -4.10 -17.51 9.54
CA MET A 414 -4.46 -18.91 9.33
C MET A 414 -3.63 -19.54 8.21
N GLY A 415 -3.54 -18.86 7.07
CA GLY A 415 -2.78 -19.34 5.91
C GLY A 415 -1.29 -19.47 6.21
N GLU A 416 -0.67 -18.47 6.81
CA GLU A 416 0.76 -18.51 7.16
C GLU A 416 1.06 -19.56 8.24
N SER A 417 0.15 -19.76 9.20
CA SER A 417 0.30 -20.81 10.22
C SER A 417 0.33 -22.20 9.59
N ASN A 418 -0.60 -22.46 8.67
CA ASN A 418 -0.64 -23.70 7.90
C ASN A 418 0.63 -23.90 7.08
N ARG A 419 1.09 -22.84 6.41
CA ARG A 419 2.31 -22.90 5.58
C ARG A 419 3.55 -23.14 6.42
N LEU A 420 3.66 -22.53 7.61
CA LEU A 420 4.79 -22.75 8.50
C LEU A 420 4.77 -24.18 9.03
N LEU A 421 3.61 -24.69 9.44
CA LEU A 421 3.46 -26.06 9.91
C LEU A 421 3.94 -27.07 8.85
N SER A 422 3.51 -26.89 7.61
CA SER A 422 3.98 -27.67 6.47
C SER A 422 5.49 -27.53 6.24
N ALA A 423 6.02 -26.31 6.31
CA ALA A 423 7.42 -26.02 6.07
C ALA A 423 8.35 -26.68 7.11
N LEU A 424 7.93 -26.71 8.37
CA LEU A 424 8.68 -27.38 9.44
C LEU A 424 8.90 -28.86 9.12
N ILE A 425 7.91 -29.52 8.58
CA ILE A 425 7.98 -30.93 8.18
C ILE A 425 8.82 -31.08 6.91
N ARG A 426 8.56 -30.29 5.88
CA ARG A 426 9.20 -30.41 4.56
C ARG A 426 10.71 -30.12 4.61
N HIS A 427 11.12 -29.13 5.38
CA HIS A 427 12.53 -28.74 5.44
C HIS A 427 13.35 -29.56 6.44
N SER A 428 12.74 -29.98 7.55
CA SER A 428 13.43 -30.84 8.53
C SER A 428 13.54 -32.29 8.07
N LYS A 429 12.50 -32.81 7.43
CA LYS A 429 12.36 -34.25 7.11
C LYS A 429 12.64 -35.13 8.32
N SER A 430 12.22 -34.65 9.49
CA SER A 430 12.55 -35.23 10.79
C SER A 430 11.34 -35.96 11.36
N LYS A 431 11.56 -37.19 11.82
CA LYS A 431 10.55 -37.98 12.51
C LYS A 431 10.09 -37.31 13.81
N GLU A 432 11.00 -36.65 14.52
CA GLU A 432 10.67 -35.94 15.78
C GLU A 432 9.74 -34.76 15.53
N VAL A 433 9.93 -34.00 14.43
CA VAL A 433 9.03 -32.93 14.02
C VAL A 433 7.64 -33.49 13.69
N VAL A 434 7.59 -34.58 12.94
CA VAL A 434 6.32 -35.26 12.61
C VAL A 434 5.58 -35.66 13.88
N LYS A 435 6.28 -36.26 14.85
CA LYS A 435 5.67 -36.61 16.14
C LYS A 435 5.10 -35.41 16.87
N THR A 436 5.84 -34.30 16.91
CA THR A 436 5.42 -33.08 17.59
C THR A 436 4.16 -32.51 16.93
N VAL A 437 4.11 -32.48 15.60
CA VAL A 437 2.94 -32.01 14.85
C VAL A 437 1.73 -32.90 15.09
N ILE A 438 1.91 -34.22 15.08
CA ILE A 438 0.83 -35.16 15.35
C ILE A 438 0.28 -34.98 16.77
N GLN A 439 1.14 -34.91 17.77
CA GLN A 439 0.77 -34.70 19.16
C GLN A 439 0.06 -33.36 19.39
N GLY A 440 0.46 -32.32 18.65
CA GLY A 440 -0.14 -31.00 18.70
C GLY A 440 -1.47 -30.87 17.96
N GLY A 441 -1.88 -31.89 17.23
CA GLY A 441 -3.14 -31.86 16.48
C GLY A 441 -3.08 -31.14 15.14
N GLY A 442 -1.88 -31.05 14.54
CA GLY A 442 -1.68 -30.31 13.30
C GLY A 442 -2.08 -31.04 12.01
N VAL A 443 -2.23 -32.35 12.04
CA VAL A 443 -2.48 -33.16 10.83
C VAL A 443 -3.77 -32.76 10.14
N LYS A 444 -4.86 -32.58 10.89
CA LYS A 444 -6.17 -32.19 10.33
C LYS A 444 -6.10 -30.85 9.56
N HIS A 445 -5.26 -29.92 10.01
CA HIS A 445 -5.09 -28.63 9.35
C HIS A 445 -4.32 -28.75 8.04
N LEU A 446 -3.33 -29.65 7.98
CA LEU A 446 -2.62 -29.97 6.75
C LEU A 446 -3.55 -30.62 5.72
N VAL A 447 -4.43 -31.51 6.16
CA VAL A 447 -5.43 -32.13 5.28
C VAL A 447 -6.39 -31.06 4.73
N THR A 448 -6.85 -30.14 5.58
CA THR A 448 -7.70 -29.02 5.15
C THR A 448 -6.96 -28.12 4.16
N MET A 449 -5.67 -27.86 4.39
CA MET A 449 -4.82 -27.07 3.48
C MET A 449 -4.72 -27.70 2.09
N ALA A 450 -4.75 -29.01 1.98
CA ALA A 450 -4.77 -29.71 0.72
C ALA A 450 -6.02 -29.42 -0.12
N THR A 451 -7.09 -28.92 0.49
CA THR A 451 -8.32 -28.49 -0.18
C THR A 451 -8.33 -27.01 -0.57
N SER A 452 -7.23 -26.28 -0.34
CA SER A 452 -7.11 -24.86 -0.65
C SER A 452 -7.31 -24.60 -2.15
N GLU A 453 -7.86 -23.43 -2.46
CA GLU A 453 -7.95 -22.93 -3.85
C GLU A 453 -6.59 -22.51 -4.41
N HIS A 454 -5.60 -22.31 -3.55
CA HIS A 454 -4.25 -21.91 -3.94
C HIS A 454 -3.37 -23.14 -4.20
N MET A 455 -2.96 -23.33 -5.45
CA MET A 455 -2.15 -24.47 -5.88
C MET A 455 -0.85 -24.64 -5.07
N ILE A 456 -0.18 -23.55 -4.75
CA ILE A 456 1.07 -23.57 -3.97
C ILE A 456 0.81 -24.17 -2.58
N MET A 457 -0.25 -23.75 -1.92
CA MET A 457 -0.62 -24.25 -0.60
C MET A 457 -1.05 -25.72 -0.65
N GLN A 458 -1.83 -26.11 -1.66
CA GLN A 458 -2.19 -27.51 -1.88
C GLN A 458 -0.95 -28.41 -1.98
N ASN A 459 0.00 -27.98 -2.80
CA ASN A 459 1.22 -28.74 -3.01
C ASN A 459 2.06 -28.86 -1.74
N GLU A 460 2.24 -27.76 -1.02
CA GLU A 460 2.94 -27.75 0.26
C GLU A 460 2.30 -28.71 1.25
N ALA A 461 0.98 -28.74 1.32
CA ALA A 461 0.23 -29.66 2.18
C ALA A 461 0.44 -31.12 1.80
N LEU A 462 0.33 -31.44 0.51
CA LEU A 462 0.47 -32.81 0.03
C LEU A 462 1.87 -33.36 0.25
N VAL A 463 2.90 -32.55 0.02
CA VAL A 463 4.29 -32.95 0.27
C VAL A 463 4.51 -33.20 1.78
N ALA A 464 4.00 -32.33 2.65
CA ALA A 464 4.11 -32.51 4.09
C ALA A 464 3.39 -33.78 4.56
N LEU A 465 2.17 -34.02 4.07
CA LEU A 465 1.40 -35.22 4.39
C LEU A 465 2.11 -36.49 3.90
N GLY A 466 2.73 -36.43 2.73
CA GLY A 466 3.53 -37.54 2.19
C GLY A 466 4.72 -37.87 3.07
N LEU A 467 5.40 -36.87 3.61
CA LEU A 467 6.50 -37.05 4.55
C LEU A 467 6.02 -37.64 5.89
N ILE A 468 4.87 -37.20 6.39
CA ILE A 468 4.26 -37.76 7.59
C ILE A 468 3.98 -39.26 7.38
N ALA A 469 3.39 -39.62 6.26
CA ALA A 469 3.10 -41.01 5.92
C ALA A 469 4.38 -41.87 5.78
N ALA A 470 5.43 -41.28 5.20
CA ALA A 470 6.70 -41.99 5.02
C ALA A 470 7.49 -42.17 6.32
N LEU A 471 7.43 -41.17 7.21
CA LEU A 471 8.23 -41.17 8.44
C LEU A 471 7.56 -41.82 9.63
N ASP A 472 6.24 -41.70 9.78
CA ASP A 472 5.52 -42.27 10.93
C ASP A 472 4.03 -42.50 10.62
N LEU A 473 3.75 -43.37 9.71
CA LEU A 473 2.36 -43.70 9.31
C LEU A 473 1.54 -44.25 10.49
N VAL A 474 2.15 -45.05 11.34
CA VAL A 474 1.47 -45.65 12.49
C VAL A 474 0.90 -44.57 13.43
N ALA A 475 1.72 -43.58 13.75
CA ALA A 475 1.30 -42.48 14.62
C ALA A 475 0.24 -41.58 13.97
N ALA A 476 0.29 -41.42 12.65
CA ALA A 476 -0.61 -40.54 11.90
C ALA A 476 -1.93 -41.19 11.49
N GLU A 477 -2.01 -42.52 11.54
CA GLU A 477 -3.16 -43.28 11.04
C GLU A 477 -4.52 -42.77 11.55
N LYS A 478 -4.64 -42.60 12.84
CA LYS A 478 -5.86 -42.13 13.48
C LYS A 478 -6.27 -40.74 12.98
N ASP A 479 -5.30 -39.83 12.85
CA ASP A 479 -5.56 -38.44 12.40
C ASP A 479 -5.91 -38.41 10.91
N PHE A 480 -5.30 -39.24 10.09
CA PHE A 480 -5.62 -39.35 8.68
C PHE A 480 -7.04 -39.86 8.47
N VAL A 481 -7.45 -40.87 9.23
CA VAL A 481 -8.82 -41.38 9.18
C VAL A 481 -9.80 -40.31 9.65
N GLY A 482 -9.52 -39.67 10.77
CA GLY A 482 -10.39 -38.64 11.35
C GLY A 482 -10.54 -37.40 10.49
N ALA A 483 -9.51 -37.04 9.73
CA ALA A 483 -9.54 -35.89 8.82
C ALA A 483 -10.05 -36.23 7.41
N HIS A 484 -10.41 -37.47 7.15
CA HIS A 484 -10.90 -37.94 5.83
C HIS A 484 -9.90 -37.73 4.70
N LEU A 485 -8.62 -37.97 4.95
CA LEU A 485 -7.56 -37.77 3.96
C LEU A 485 -7.83 -38.50 2.65
N VAL A 486 -8.21 -39.76 2.72
CA VAL A 486 -8.44 -40.59 1.52
C VAL A 486 -9.56 -40.02 0.65
N SER A 487 -10.64 -39.54 1.26
CA SER A 487 -11.73 -38.85 0.56
C SER A 487 -11.27 -37.57 -0.12
N VAL A 488 -10.44 -36.77 0.55
CA VAL A 488 -9.84 -35.53 -0.01
C VAL A 488 -8.99 -35.87 -1.23
N LEU A 489 -8.14 -36.90 -1.14
CA LEU A 489 -7.28 -37.31 -2.26
C LEU A 489 -8.09 -37.79 -3.47
N HIS A 490 -9.18 -38.50 -3.22
CA HIS A 490 -10.09 -38.93 -4.29
C HIS A 490 -10.68 -37.73 -5.03
N LYS A 491 -11.13 -36.69 -4.30
CA LYS A 491 -11.65 -35.47 -4.90
C LYS A 491 -10.60 -34.74 -5.73
N LEU A 492 -9.37 -34.64 -5.23
CA LEU A 492 -8.26 -33.99 -5.96
C LEU A 492 -7.92 -34.71 -7.27
N LEU A 493 -7.93 -36.04 -7.24
CA LEU A 493 -7.66 -36.85 -8.44
C LEU A 493 -8.83 -36.82 -9.43
N SER A 494 -10.06 -36.69 -8.95
CA SER A 494 -11.26 -36.65 -9.77
C SER A 494 -11.53 -35.28 -10.39
N ASP A 495 -10.97 -34.21 -9.84
CA ASP A 495 -11.15 -32.84 -10.33
C ASP A 495 -10.25 -32.59 -11.55
N GLU A 496 -10.87 -32.38 -12.70
CA GLU A 496 -10.14 -32.09 -13.95
C GLU A 496 -9.32 -30.80 -13.90
N ARG A 497 -9.70 -29.87 -12.99
CA ARG A 497 -9.02 -28.58 -12.82
C ARG A 497 -7.75 -28.67 -11.95
N SER A 498 -7.55 -29.79 -11.25
CA SER A 498 -6.34 -29.98 -10.44
C SER A 498 -5.10 -29.97 -11.32
N ALA A 499 -4.08 -29.21 -10.89
CA ALA A 499 -2.81 -29.14 -11.60
C ALA A 499 -2.12 -30.52 -11.68
N PRO A 500 -1.30 -30.78 -12.72
CA PRO A 500 -0.59 -32.04 -12.84
C PRO A 500 0.22 -32.42 -11.60
N GLU A 501 0.86 -31.43 -10.97
CA GLU A 501 1.68 -31.62 -9.77
C GLU A 501 0.84 -32.08 -8.57
N ILE A 502 -0.36 -31.54 -8.44
CA ILE A 502 -1.32 -31.93 -7.38
C ILE A 502 -1.77 -33.38 -7.60
N LYS A 503 -2.07 -33.76 -8.82
CA LYS A 503 -2.44 -35.15 -9.18
C LYS A 503 -1.30 -36.11 -8.88
N TYR A 504 -0.09 -35.75 -9.27
CA TYR A 504 1.12 -36.55 -8.99
C TYR A 504 1.32 -36.78 -7.50
N ASN A 505 1.33 -35.72 -6.71
CA ASN A 505 1.54 -35.81 -5.26
C ASN A 505 0.42 -36.54 -4.54
N SER A 506 -0.83 -36.41 -5.02
CA SER A 506 -1.97 -37.14 -4.48
C SER A 506 -1.82 -38.64 -4.69
N MET A 507 -1.35 -39.07 -5.87
CA MET A 507 -1.10 -40.49 -6.16
C MET A 507 0.07 -41.05 -5.32
N ILE A 508 1.14 -40.28 -5.14
CA ILE A 508 2.25 -40.66 -4.24
C ILE A 508 1.72 -40.90 -2.83
N LEU A 509 0.87 -40.00 -2.35
CA LEU A 509 0.33 -40.08 -0.98
C LEU A 509 -0.61 -41.28 -0.83
N ILE A 510 -1.45 -41.60 -1.82
CA ILE A 510 -2.29 -42.80 -1.81
C ILE A 510 -1.41 -44.04 -1.66
N CYS A 511 -0.34 -44.16 -2.43
CA CYS A 511 0.58 -45.29 -2.32
C CYS A 511 1.21 -45.36 -0.91
N ALA A 512 1.56 -44.22 -0.34
CA ALA A 512 2.22 -44.15 0.97
C ALA A 512 1.28 -44.60 2.11
N VAL A 513 -0.01 -44.31 2.04
CA VAL A 513 -0.96 -44.66 3.13
C VAL A 513 -1.48 -46.09 3.07
N MET A 514 -1.21 -46.79 2.00
CA MET A 514 -1.67 -48.20 1.85
C MET A 514 -1.01 -49.17 2.80
N GLY A 515 0.05 -48.80 3.49
CA GLY A 515 0.67 -49.59 4.57
C GLY A 515 -0.16 -49.65 5.86
N SER A 516 -1.17 -48.79 5.98
CA SER A 516 -2.10 -48.78 7.10
C SER A 516 -3.36 -49.54 6.72
N GLU A 517 -3.77 -50.54 7.52
CA GLU A 517 -4.95 -51.36 7.25
C GLU A 517 -6.25 -50.53 7.15
N PRO A 518 -6.57 -49.61 8.10
CA PRO A 518 -7.78 -48.80 8.00
C PRO A 518 -7.78 -47.88 6.76
N LEU A 519 -6.65 -47.29 6.44
CA LEU A 519 -6.54 -46.40 5.26
C LEU A 519 -6.60 -47.20 3.95
N HIS A 520 -6.01 -48.38 3.92
CA HIS A 520 -6.10 -49.27 2.76
C HIS A 520 -7.55 -49.69 2.47
N LYS A 521 -8.33 -49.98 3.53
CA LYS A 521 -9.77 -50.27 3.39
C LYS A 521 -10.55 -49.09 2.82
N GLU A 522 -10.25 -47.87 3.27
CA GLU A 522 -10.87 -46.67 2.70
C GLU A 522 -10.53 -46.48 1.21
N VAL A 523 -9.26 -46.71 0.83
CA VAL A 523 -8.81 -46.65 -0.55
C VAL A 523 -9.59 -47.64 -1.41
N GLN A 524 -9.77 -48.86 -0.93
CA GLN A 524 -10.54 -49.89 -1.66
C GLN A 524 -12.02 -49.52 -1.79
N SER A 525 -12.61 -48.84 -0.82
CA SER A 525 -14.02 -48.46 -0.83
C SER A 525 -14.37 -47.33 -1.77
N LEU A 526 -13.40 -46.47 -2.18
CA LEU A 526 -13.65 -45.28 -2.96
C LEU A 526 -13.33 -45.40 -4.46
N ALA A 527 -13.09 -46.61 -4.99
CA ALA A 527 -12.88 -46.85 -6.40
C ALA A 527 -11.78 -46.01 -7.07
N PHE A 528 -10.62 -45.92 -6.41
CA PHE A 528 -9.46 -45.19 -6.94
C PHE A 528 -8.97 -45.74 -8.29
N ILE A 529 -9.17 -47.05 -8.53
CA ILE A 529 -8.71 -47.70 -9.78
C ILE A 529 -9.32 -47.01 -11.00
N ASP A 530 -10.59 -46.66 -10.96
CA ASP A 530 -11.30 -46.00 -12.06
C ASP A 530 -10.72 -44.62 -12.36
N VAL A 531 -10.44 -43.83 -11.29
CA VAL A 531 -9.89 -42.49 -11.43
C VAL A 531 -8.44 -42.52 -11.91
N VAL A 532 -7.63 -43.41 -11.36
CA VAL A 532 -6.20 -43.55 -11.69
C VAL A 532 -6.05 -44.10 -13.12
N SER A 533 -6.90 -45.05 -13.54
CA SER A 533 -6.89 -45.58 -14.92
C SER A 533 -7.08 -44.49 -15.97
N LYS A 534 -7.95 -43.52 -15.71
CA LYS A 534 -8.16 -42.36 -16.57
C LYS A 534 -6.92 -41.49 -16.68
N LEU A 535 -6.16 -41.36 -15.61
CA LEU A 535 -4.95 -40.54 -15.57
C LEU A 535 -3.77 -41.16 -16.36
N ARG A 536 -3.85 -42.43 -16.69
CA ARG A 536 -2.83 -43.06 -17.58
C ARG A 536 -2.78 -42.42 -18.96
N ALA A 537 -3.88 -41.82 -19.40
CA ALA A 537 -3.99 -41.09 -20.65
C ALA A 537 -3.71 -39.59 -20.52
N HIS A 538 -3.25 -39.15 -19.36
CA HIS A 538 -2.99 -37.73 -19.13
C HIS A 538 -1.85 -37.21 -20.01
N GLU A 539 -1.97 -35.96 -20.46
CA GLU A 539 -0.98 -35.31 -21.35
C GLU A 539 0.39 -35.16 -20.71
N ASN A 540 0.43 -34.92 -19.39
CA ASN A 540 1.69 -34.83 -18.64
C ASN A 540 2.26 -36.24 -18.42
N LYS A 541 3.47 -36.47 -18.94
CA LYS A 541 4.11 -37.80 -18.88
C LYS A 541 4.42 -38.25 -17.44
N THR A 542 4.76 -37.34 -16.56
CA THR A 542 5.02 -37.62 -15.13
C THR A 542 3.76 -38.14 -14.45
N VAL A 543 2.61 -37.52 -14.74
CA VAL A 543 1.31 -37.91 -14.21
C VAL A 543 0.91 -39.29 -14.77
N SER A 544 1.02 -39.50 -16.07
CA SER A 544 0.62 -40.76 -16.71
C SER A 544 1.50 -41.93 -16.23
N HIS A 545 2.79 -41.71 -16.07
CA HIS A 545 3.73 -42.73 -15.55
C HIS A 545 3.39 -43.08 -14.09
N GLN A 546 3.18 -42.10 -13.24
CA GLN A 546 2.80 -42.32 -11.85
C GLN A 546 1.43 -43.03 -11.76
N ALA A 547 0.49 -42.68 -12.64
CA ALA A 547 -0.81 -43.33 -12.70
C ALA A 547 -0.67 -44.85 -12.95
N SER A 548 0.23 -45.23 -13.87
CA SER A 548 0.53 -46.65 -14.16
C SER A 548 1.11 -47.35 -12.92
N LEU A 549 2.06 -46.74 -12.22
CA LEU A 549 2.66 -47.29 -11.00
C LEU A 549 1.64 -47.42 -9.88
N THR A 550 0.78 -46.42 -9.72
CA THR A 550 -0.26 -46.40 -8.68
C THR A 550 -1.31 -47.47 -8.95
N GLU A 551 -1.74 -47.64 -10.19
CA GLU A 551 -2.70 -48.69 -10.60
C GLU A 551 -2.17 -50.07 -10.28
N GLN A 552 -0.88 -50.33 -10.63
CA GLN A 552 -0.24 -51.61 -10.31
C GLN A 552 -0.26 -51.87 -8.79
N ARG A 553 0.02 -50.87 -7.98
CA ARG A 553 0.00 -51.02 -6.52
C ARG A 553 -1.40 -51.26 -5.99
N LEU A 554 -2.40 -50.57 -6.51
CA LEU A 554 -3.80 -50.75 -6.13
C LEU A 554 -4.31 -52.14 -6.46
N THR A 555 -3.92 -52.70 -7.60
CA THR A 555 -4.35 -54.04 -8.07
C THR A 555 -3.59 -55.17 -7.35
N ALA A 556 -2.34 -54.99 -7.01
CA ALA A 556 -1.50 -56.00 -6.36
C ALA A 556 -1.93 -56.33 -4.94
N GLN A 557 -2.67 -55.45 -4.27
CA GLN A 557 -3.10 -55.59 -2.85
C GLN A 557 -4.60 -55.84 -2.71
N SER A 558 -5.33 -56.05 -3.81
CA SER A 558 -6.77 -56.39 -3.78
C SER A 558 -7.03 -57.89 -3.53
#